data_f34381f4726c553af9cdc84b05c9dd8e
#
_entry.id   f34381f4726c553af9cdc84b05c9dd8e
#
_cell.length_a   1.000
_cell.length_b   1.000
_cell.length_c   1.000
_cell.angle_alpha   90.00
_cell.angle_beta   90.00
_cell.angle_gamma   90.00
#
_symmetry.space_group_name_H-M   'P 1'
#
loop_
_entity.id
_entity.type
_entity.pdbx_description
1 polymer ?
#
loop_
_entity_poly.entity_id
_entity_poly.type
_entity_poly.pdbx_seq_one_letter_code
_entity_poly.pdbx_strand_id
1 'polypeptide(L)'
;MKRFAVIVILAAAAPFSSAQTTFHGNNARTGAYATSGPSGPGVLKWTFKAGGPIVTSAAIADGVIYIASLDGHLYAVDQETGKERWNFKSRMGIASSPALAGGTLYFASSAGALVALDGATGAVKWTLATEFERKFEAKNLHGYLSAAQTIPDAWDVFTSSPAVARGKVFFGSGDGNVYAVDAETGVLDWKFPTRDVVHSSPAVDNNTVFIGGWDSYLYALDADTGQEKWSFKTGEDPVIHNQVGFQSSPAVVDGTVYVGCRDAHVYAVDAATGRKRWDYPTSKSWVVGTPAVRDGMVFVGTSDSSRFMALDAKTGRLRFNFDARAYVFSSAALAGGLAYVGAHNGRLYAIDTKTGKLAWTFQTEASRKDPLKVLDADGGLNRQAFTPVFGDFEDMYIDFYRFISVGAILSSPVVDRGVLYVGSLDGNLYALQ
;
A
#
# COMPACT_ATOMS: atom_id res chain seq x y z
N MET A 1 -12.00 67.92 -12.32
CA MET A 1 -11.03 66.83 -11.93
C MET A 1 -11.86 65.63 -11.49
N LYS A 2 -11.98 64.64 -12.31
CA LYS A 2 -12.69 63.36 -12.03
C LYS A 2 -11.68 62.37 -11.46
N ARG A 3 -11.88 61.96 -10.19
CA ARG A 3 -11.05 60.95 -9.53
C ARG A 3 -11.54 59.55 -9.98
N PHE A 4 -10.70 58.79 -10.68
CA PHE A 4 -10.93 57.40 -10.96
C PHE A 4 -10.47 56.58 -9.72
N ALA A 5 -11.38 55.83 -9.10
CA ALA A 5 -11.08 54.84 -8.11
C ALA A 5 -10.63 53.55 -8.80
N VAL A 6 -9.40 53.15 -8.59
CA VAL A 6 -8.88 51.83 -9.02
C VAL A 6 -9.32 50.80 -7.96
N ILE A 7 -10.24 49.92 -8.32
CA ILE A 7 -10.60 48.77 -7.50
C ILE A 7 -9.57 47.68 -7.80
N VAL A 8 -8.68 47.42 -6.85
CA VAL A 8 -7.79 46.27 -6.86
C VAL A 8 -8.58 45.05 -6.36
N ILE A 9 -8.98 44.17 -7.26
CA ILE A 9 -9.56 42.87 -6.93
C ILE A 9 -8.37 41.95 -6.52
N LEU A 10 -8.16 41.80 -5.22
CA LEU A 10 -7.33 40.71 -4.72
C LEU A 10 -8.05 39.40 -5.01
N ALA A 11 -7.59 38.68 -6.02
CA ALA A 11 -7.95 37.28 -6.19
C ALA A 11 -7.39 36.52 -4.99
N ALA A 12 -8.25 36.11 -4.07
CA ALA A 12 -7.89 35.16 -3.03
C ALA A 12 -7.44 33.87 -3.74
N ALA A 13 -6.14 33.56 -3.64
CA ALA A 13 -5.65 32.25 -4.07
C ALA A 13 -6.41 31.20 -3.23
N ALA A 14 -7.19 30.36 -3.91
CA ALA A 14 -7.81 29.21 -3.27
C ALA A 14 -6.67 28.39 -2.59
N PRO A 15 -6.87 27.95 -1.34
CA PRO A 15 -5.87 27.12 -0.69
C PRO A 15 -5.65 25.87 -1.58
N PHE A 16 -4.39 25.57 -1.89
CA PHE A 16 -4.02 24.36 -2.61
C PHE A 16 -4.72 23.17 -1.93
N SER A 17 -5.62 22.53 -2.66
CA SER A 17 -6.22 21.26 -2.24
C SER A 17 -5.06 20.29 -2.01
N SER A 18 -4.90 19.77 -0.79
CA SER A 18 -3.93 18.73 -0.46
C SER A 18 -4.46 17.40 -0.98
N ALA A 19 -4.51 17.25 -2.31
CA ALA A 19 -5.01 16.05 -2.93
C ALA A 19 -4.07 14.87 -2.61
N GLN A 20 -4.63 13.78 -2.10
CA GLN A 20 -3.93 12.51 -1.84
C GLN A 20 -4.20 11.56 -3.01
N THR A 21 -3.54 11.82 -4.14
CA THR A 21 -3.94 11.28 -5.44
C THR A 21 -3.32 9.93 -5.79
N THR A 22 -2.46 9.38 -4.93
CA THR A 22 -1.78 8.11 -5.22
C THR A 22 -1.48 7.33 -3.95
N PHE A 23 -1.26 6.02 -4.10
CA PHE A 23 -0.87 5.14 -3.01
C PHE A 23 0.30 5.73 -2.22
N HIS A 24 0.19 5.70 -0.90
CA HIS A 24 1.20 6.14 0.06
C HIS A 24 1.60 7.63 -0.09
N GLY A 25 0.64 8.47 -0.49
CA GLY A 25 0.65 9.93 -0.41
C GLY A 25 1.28 10.68 -1.58
N ASN A 26 2.29 10.14 -2.25
CA ASN A 26 2.98 10.77 -3.39
C ASN A 26 3.71 9.74 -4.25
N ASN A 27 4.24 10.18 -5.40
CA ASN A 27 4.95 9.30 -6.33
C ASN A 27 6.25 8.71 -5.77
N ALA A 28 6.91 9.37 -4.82
CA ALA A 28 8.07 8.84 -4.11
C ALA A 28 7.68 7.86 -2.97
N ARG A 29 6.38 7.65 -2.74
CA ARG A 29 5.83 6.71 -1.75
C ARG A 29 6.30 6.97 -0.31
N THR A 30 6.41 8.21 0.10
CA THR A 30 6.98 8.56 1.41
C THR A 30 6.08 8.27 2.60
N GLY A 31 4.76 8.09 2.41
CA GLY A 31 3.78 7.94 3.49
C GLY A 31 3.62 9.18 4.38
N ALA A 32 4.21 10.30 4.00
CA ALA A 32 4.19 11.54 4.77
C ALA A 32 3.11 12.49 4.24
N TYR A 33 2.18 12.88 5.12
CA TYR A 33 1.06 13.76 4.81
C TYR A 33 1.28 15.16 5.39
N ALA A 34 0.94 16.20 4.63
CA ALA A 34 1.16 17.59 5.02
C ALA A 34 0.16 18.05 6.10
N THR A 35 -1.05 17.50 6.11
CA THR A 35 -2.09 17.79 7.10
C THR A 35 -1.96 16.89 8.33
N SER A 36 -2.37 17.36 9.51
CA SER A 36 -2.50 16.50 10.69
C SER A 36 -3.69 15.55 10.50
N GLY A 37 -3.60 14.36 11.08
CA GLY A 37 -4.72 13.45 11.28
C GLY A 37 -5.35 13.63 12.67
N PRO A 38 -6.30 12.77 13.06
CA PRO A 38 -6.92 12.79 14.37
C PRO A 38 -5.87 12.66 15.49
N SER A 39 -5.84 13.60 16.43
CA SER A 39 -4.88 13.60 17.55
C SER A 39 -5.37 12.80 18.76
N GLY A 40 -6.68 12.53 18.86
CA GLY A 40 -7.33 11.78 19.93
C GLY A 40 -7.97 10.49 19.40
N PRO A 41 -8.65 9.71 20.27
CA PRO A 41 -9.36 8.51 19.86
C PRO A 41 -10.28 8.86 18.68
N GLY A 42 -9.95 8.34 17.51
CA GLY A 42 -10.65 8.70 16.28
C GLY A 42 -12.17 8.48 16.41
N VAL A 43 -12.93 9.58 16.38
CA VAL A 43 -14.38 9.52 16.35
C VAL A 43 -14.80 9.09 14.94
N LEU A 44 -15.62 8.05 14.85
CA LEU A 44 -16.17 7.61 13.58
C LEU A 44 -17.07 8.71 13.00
N LYS A 45 -16.63 9.30 11.86
CA LYS A 45 -17.41 10.29 11.13
C LYS A 45 -18.51 9.61 10.30
N TRP A 46 -18.12 8.61 9.52
CA TRP A 46 -19.02 7.76 8.75
C TRP A 46 -18.32 6.46 8.33
N THR A 47 -19.10 5.52 7.85
CA THR A 47 -18.65 4.25 7.27
C THR A 47 -19.32 4.06 5.92
N PHE A 48 -18.54 3.69 4.91
CA PHE A 48 -19.04 3.25 3.61
C PHE A 48 -18.85 1.73 3.51
N LYS A 49 -19.89 1.01 3.08
CA LYS A 49 -19.88 -0.46 2.95
C LYS A 49 -19.74 -0.84 1.47
N ALA A 50 -18.60 -1.46 1.10
CA ALA A 50 -18.41 -2.14 -0.19
C ALA A 50 -19.04 -3.54 -0.17
N GLY A 51 -19.18 -4.15 -1.33
CA GLY A 51 -19.70 -5.53 -1.46
C GLY A 51 -18.72 -6.63 -1.04
N GLY A 52 -17.44 -6.32 -0.82
CA GLY A 52 -16.40 -7.26 -0.41
C GLY A 52 -15.22 -6.60 0.29
N PRO A 53 -14.19 -7.38 0.65
CA PRO A 53 -13.01 -6.88 1.37
C PRO A 53 -12.30 -5.73 0.66
N ILE A 54 -11.78 -4.77 1.44
CA ILE A 54 -10.99 -3.65 0.96
C ILE A 54 -9.54 -3.84 1.45
N VAL A 55 -8.64 -4.14 0.52
CA VAL A 55 -7.18 -4.22 0.76
C VAL A 55 -6.45 -2.98 0.24
N THR A 56 -7.11 -2.18 -0.59
CA THR A 56 -6.55 -1.02 -1.27
C THR A 56 -6.55 0.22 -0.38
N SER A 57 -5.68 1.18 -0.71
CA SER A 57 -5.66 2.50 -0.09
C SER A 57 -6.43 3.49 -0.95
N ALA A 58 -7.04 4.48 -0.33
CA ALA A 58 -7.83 5.48 -1.03
C ALA A 58 -6.96 6.48 -1.82
N ALA A 59 -7.47 6.96 -2.95
CA ALA A 59 -7.07 8.23 -3.55
C ALA A 59 -8.13 9.28 -3.25
N ILE A 60 -7.72 10.52 -2.94
CA ILE A 60 -8.64 11.58 -2.53
C ILE A 60 -8.34 12.86 -3.30
N ALA A 61 -9.34 13.42 -3.95
CA ALA A 61 -9.27 14.74 -4.57
C ALA A 61 -10.67 15.36 -4.68
N ASP A 62 -10.74 16.66 -4.62
CA ASP A 62 -11.95 17.47 -4.89
C ASP A 62 -13.22 17.01 -4.17
N GLY A 63 -13.05 16.55 -2.92
CA GLY A 63 -14.15 16.07 -2.08
C GLY A 63 -14.68 14.68 -2.47
N VAL A 64 -13.90 13.91 -3.22
CA VAL A 64 -14.21 12.53 -3.61
C VAL A 64 -13.12 11.60 -3.12
N ILE A 65 -13.51 10.47 -2.57
CA ILE A 65 -12.65 9.35 -2.21
C ILE A 65 -12.86 8.25 -3.24
N TYR A 66 -11.77 7.78 -3.83
CA TYR A 66 -11.77 6.65 -4.74
C TYR A 66 -11.15 5.44 -4.03
N ILE A 67 -11.90 4.36 -3.92
CA ILE A 67 -11.48 3.14 -3.23
C ILE A 67 -11.89 1.91 -4.02
N ALA A 68 -11.01 0.92 -4.10
CA ALA A 68 -11.29 -0.31 -4.81
C ALA A 68 -11.46 -1.48 -3.83
N SER A 69 -12.20 -2.50 -4.25
CA SER A 69 -12.54 -3.67 -3.42
C SER A 69 -12.35 -4.97 -4.20
N LEU A 70 -12.13 -6.05 -3.45
CA LEU A 70 -12.06 -7.40 -3.99
C LEU A 70 -13.40 -7.91 -4.53
N ASP A 71 -14.51 -7.17 -4.32
CA ASP A 71 -15.79 -7.44 -5.01
C ASP A 71 -15.76 -7.05 -6.50
N GLY A 72 -14.65 -6.44 -6.95
CA GLY A 72 -14.45 -6.01 -8.33
C GLY A 72 -14.98 -4.61 -8.64
N HIS A 73 -15.38 -3.83 -7.64
CA HIS A 73 -15.78 -2.46 -7.87
C HIS A 73 -14.69 -1.47 -7.45
N LEU A 74 -14.59 -0.40 -8.22
CA LEU A 74 -13.99 0.86 -7.81
C LEU A 74 -15.11 1.84 -7.51
N TYR A 75 -15.13 2.36 -6.30
CA TYR A 75 -16.17 3.26 -5.80
C TYR A 75 -15.64 4.68 -5.71
N ALA A 76 -16.47 5.65 -6.12
CA ALA A 76 -16.31 7.06 -5.80
C ALA A 76 -17.27 7.44 -4.68
N VAL A 77 -16.73 7.83 -3.55
CA VAL A 77 -17.47 8.11 -2.32
C VAL A 77 -17.34 9.59 -1.98
N ASP A 78 -18.45 10.24 -1.65
CA ASP A 78 -18.43 11.61 -1.19
C ASP A 78 -17.67 11.73 0.13
N GLN A 79 -16.63 12.57 0.15
CA GLN A 79 -15.71 12.67 1.27
C GLN A 79 -16.36 13.18 2.56
N GLU A 80 -17.38 14.01 2.45
CA GLU A 80 -18.05 14.61 3.62
C GLU A 80 -19.11 13.66 4.21
N THR A 81 -19.87 13.01 3.35
CA THR A 81 -21.07 12.26 3.75
C THR A 81 -20.87 10.74 3.76
N GLY A 82 -19.83 10.21 3.13
CA GLY A 82 -19.63 8.77 2.97
C GLY A 82 -20.61 8.11 1.98
N LYS A 83 -21.38 8.89 1.21
CA LYS A 83 -22.31 8.33 0.23
C LYS A 83 -21.62 8.03 -1.09
N GLU A 84 -22.03 6.94 -1.73
CA GLU A 84 -21.58 6.62 -3.08
C GLU A 84 -22.05 7.69 -4.07
N ARG A 85 -21.12 8.16 -4.91
CA ARG A 85 -21.43 9.03 -6.06
C ARG A 85 -21.60 8.21 -7.32
N TRP A 86 -20.68 7.28 -7.55
CA TRP A 86 -20.72 6.31 -8.66
C TRP A 86 -19.82 5.12 -8.34
N ASN A 87 -19.97 4.03 -9.07
CA ASN A 87 -19.05 2.89 -9.05
C ASN A 87 -18.76 2.40 -10.47
N PHE A 88 -17.61 1.75 -10.63
CA PHE A 88 -17.20 1.05 -11.83
C PHE A 88 -17.03 -0.44 -11.52
N LYS A 89 -17.59 -1.33 -12.33
CA LYS A 89 -17.44 -2.79 -12.20
C LYS A 89 -16.34 -3.31 -13.10
N SER A 90 -15.28 -3.88 -12.49
CA SER A 90 -14.26 -4.66 -13.17
C SER A 90 -14.70 -6.11 -13.36
N ARG A 91 -14.02 -6.85 -14.24
CA ARG A 91 -14.29 -8.28 -14.46
C ARG A 91 -13.89 -9.16 -13.26
N MET A 92 -12.89 -8.74 -12.49
CA MET A 92 -12.37 -9.44 -11.31
C MET A 92 -12.14 -8.46 -10.16
N GLY A 93 -11.78 -8.97 -8.99
CA GLY A 93 -11.42 -8.17 -7.83
C GLY A 93 -10.33 -7.15 -8.14
N ILE A 94 -10.31 -6.04 -7.41
CA ILE A 94 -9.30 -5.00 -7.56
C ILE A 94 -8.48 -4.92 -6.26
N ALA A 95 -7.21 -5.29 -6.33
CA ALA A 95 -6.26 -5.23 -5.23
C ALA A 95 -5.21 -4.11 -5.39
N SER A 96 -5.29 -3.35 -6.47
CA SER A 96 -4.49 -2.17 -6.79
C SER A 96 -5.14 -0.91 -6.22
N SER A 97 -4.40 -0.10 -5.48
CA SER A 97 -4.88 1.21 -5.05
C SER A 97 -4.95 2.16 -6.24
N PRO A 98 -6.05 2.92 -6.41
CA PRO A 98 -6.19 3.84 -7.53
C PRO A 98 -5.21 5.02 -7.43
N ALA A 99 -4.78 5.52 -8.58
CA ALA A 99 -4.06 6.78 -8.72
C ALA A 99 -4.88 7.77 -9.55
N LEU A 100 -4.92 9.02 -9.14
CA LEU A 100 -5.62 10.09 -9.84
C LEU A 100 -4.64 11.14 -10.36
N ALA A 101 -4.70 11.47 -11.65
CA ALA A 101 -3.96 12.57 -12.24
C ALA A 101 -4.75 13.22 -13.36
N GLY A 102 -4.80 14.56 -13.38
CA GLY A 102 -5.52 15.32 -14.43
C GLY A 102 -6.99 14.91 -14.57
N GLY A 103 -7.67 14.56 -13.47
CA GLY A 103 -9.06 14.09 -13.49
C GLY A 103 -9.25 12.67 -14.03
N THR A 104 -8.18 11.92 -14.29
CA THR A 104 -8.23 10.53 -14.75
C THR A 104 -7.76 9.58 -13.62
N LEU A 105 -8.54 8.55 -13.36
CA LEU A 105 -8.21 7.47 -12.41
C LEU A 105 -7.57 6.30 -13.13
N TYR A 106 -6.52 5.75 -12.54
CA TYR A 106 -5.80 4.58 -13.06
C TYR A 106 -5.71 3.50 -11.99
N PHE A 107 -5.93 2.24 -12.36
CA PHE A 107 -5.74 1.09 -11.48
C PHE A 107 -5.44 -0.18 -12.29
N ALA A 108 -4.68 -1.09 -11.71
CA ALA A 108 -4.45 -2.42 -12.27
C ALA A 108 -5.58 -3.36 -11.82
N SER A 109 -6.16 -4.08 -12.75
CA SER A 109 -7.20 -5.09 -12.49
C SER A 109 -6.58 -6.47 -12.42
N SER A 110 -7.04 -7.30 -11.48
CA SER A 110 -6.65 -8.73 -11.42
C SER A 110 -7.09 -9.53 -12.65
N ALA A 111 -7.79 -8.90 -13.60
CA ALA A 111 -8.10 -9.49 -14.90
C ALA A 111 -6.96 -9.32 -15.94
N GLY A 112 -5.80 -8.74 -15.54
CA GLY A 112 -4.67 -8.49 -16.43
C GLY A 112 -4.90 -7.26 -17.32
N ALA A 113 -5.19 -6.11 -16.72
CA ALA A 113 -5.36 -4.86 -17.47
C ALA A 113 -5.06 -3.64 -16.58
N LEU A 114 -4.46 -2.61 -17.18
CA LEU A 114 -4.49 -1.26 -16.65
C LEU A 114 -5.72 -0.54 -17.21
N VAL A 115 -6.52 0.04 -16.33
CA VAL A 115 -7.77 0.73 -16.69
C VAL A 115 -7.66 2.21 -16.33
N ALA A 116 -8.07 3.09 -17.24
CA ALA A 116 -8.21 4.52 -17.03
C ALA A 116 -9.68 4.93 -17.11
N LEU A 117 -10.15 5.60 -16.06
CA LEU A 117 -11.52 6.11 -15.94
C LEU A 117 -11.52 7.63 -15.85
N ASP A 118 -12.59 8.24 -16.32
CA ASP A 118 -12.92 9.61 -15.96
C ASP A 118 -13.28 9.68 -14.47
N GLY A 119 -12.57 10.49 -13.70
CA GLY A 119 -12.76 10.58 -12.25
C GLY A 119 -14.09 11.15 -11.80
N ALA A 120 -14.72 11.97 -12.63
CA ALA A 120 -16.01 12.58 -12.31
C ALA A 120 -17.19 11.62 -12.54
N THR A 121 -17.10 10.76 -13.56
CA THR A 121 -18.22 9.95 -14.03
C THR A 121 -18.03 8.45 -13.90
N GLY A 122 -16.78 7.96 -13.73
CA GLY A 122 -16.46 6.54 -13.78
C GLY A 122 -16.45 5.93 -15.19
N ALA A 123 -16.62 6.74 -16.23
CA ALA A 123 -16.60 6.26 -17.62
C ALA A 123 -15.18 5.80 -18.02
N VAL A 124 -15.09 4.69 -18.75
CA VAL A 124 -13.80 4.19 -19.26
C VAL A 124 -13.28 5.14 -20.32
N LYS A 125 -12.06 5.65 -20.15
CA LYS A 125 -11.32 6.41 -21.15
C LYS A 125 -10.56 5.48 -22.08
N TRP A 126 -9.79 4.57 -21.49
CA TRP A 126 -9.03 3.55 -22.20
C TRP A 126 -8.71 2.37 -21.30
N THR A 127 -8.29 1.27 -21.90
CA THR A 127 -7.81 0.06 -21.21
C THR A 127 -6.65 -0.51 -21.99
N LEU A 128 -5.54 -0.82 -21.28
CA LEU A 128 -4.42 -1.57 -21.81
C LEU A 128 -4.47 -2.99 -21.23
N ALA A 129 -4.61 -4.00 -22.07
CA ALA A 129 -4.47 -5.39 -21.66
C ALA A 129 -2.98 -5.73 -21.45
N THR A 130 -2.65 -6.37 -20.32
CA THR A 130 -1.38 -7.04 -20.10
C THR A 130 -1.46 -8.49 -20.59
N GLU A 131 -0.36 -9.23 -20.57
CA GLU A 131 -0.39 -10.60 -21.09
C GLU A 131 -1.27 -11.50 -20.21
N PHE A 132 -1.14 -11.40 -18.87
CA PHE A 132 -1.99 -12.07 -17.86
C PHE A 132 -1.69 -11.49 -16.47
N GLU A 133 -2.49 -11.85 -15.48
CA GLU A 133 -2.24 -11.53 -14.07
C GLU A 133 -2.23 -12.84 -13.28
N ARG A 134 -1.13 -13.17 -12.64
CA ARG A 134 -0.99 -14.35 -11.78
C ARG A 134 -0.41 -13.96 -10.41
N LYS A 135 -0.63 -14.80 -9.44
CA LYS A 135 0.07 -14.72 -8.15
C LYS A 135 1.48 -15.29 -8.27
N PHE A 136 2.35 -14.88 -7.36
CA PHE A 136 3.62 -15.53 -7.16
C PHE A 136 3.41 -17.02 -6.82
N GLU A 137 4.16 -17.89 -7.47
CA GLU A 137 4.12 -19.33 -7.23
C GLU A 137 5.38 -19.78 -6.49
N ALA A 138 5.20 -20.13 -5.21
CA ALA A 138 6.29 -20.62 -4.38
C ALA A 138 6.41 -22.14 -4.46
N LYS A 139 7.64 -22.63 -4.49
CA LYS A 139 7.96 -24.05 -4.30
C LYS A 139 7.94 -24.37 -2.82
N ASN A 140 7.39 -25.55 -2.46
CA ASN A 140 7.39 -26.03 -1.08
C ASN A 140 6.97 -24.95 -0.07
N LEU A 141 5.90 -24.22 -0.39
CA LEU A 141 5.42 -23.10 0.41
C LEU A 141 5.13 -23.57 1.85
N HIS A 142 5.80 -22.97 2.83
CA HIS A 142 5.70 -23.32 4.25
C HIS A 142 5.93 -24.81 4.60
N GLY A 143 6.59 -25.58 3.73
CA GLY A 143 6.81 -27.01 3.95
C GLY A 143 5.63 -27.91 3.61
N TYR A 144 4.54 -27.37 3.06
CA TYR A 144 3.32 -28.12 2.76
C TYR A 144 3.43 -29.12 1.60
N LEU A 145 4.37 -28.87 0.68
CA LEU A 145 4.43 -29.62 -0.56
C LEU A 145 5.81 -30.27 -0.75
N SER A 146 5.87 -31.28 -1.58
CA SER A 146 7.16 -31.78 -2.03
C SER A 146 7.93 -30.67 -2.78
N ALA A 147 9.26 -30.70 -2.74
CA ALA A 147 10.13 -29.69 -3.35
C ALA A 147 9.90 -29.45 -4.85
N ALA A 148 9.14 -30.32 -5.52
CA ALA A 148 8.81 -30.22 -6.94
C ALA A 148 7.46 -29.52 -7.21
N GLN A 149 6.62 -29.30 -6.21
CA GLN A 149 5.29 -28.69 -6.37
C GLN A 149 5.34 -27.19 -6.12
N THR A 150 4.66 -26.43 -6.97
CA THR A 150 4.43 -25.00 -6.80
C THR A 150 2.94 -24.75 -6.54
N ILE A 151 2.64 -23.76 -5.73
CA ILE A 151 1.27 -23.27 -5.51
C ILE A 151 1.28 -21.73 -5.49
N PRO A 152 0.16 -21.10 -5.91
CA PRO A 152 0.00 -19.67 -5.73
C PRO A 152 0.09 -19.28 -4.25
N ASP A 153 0.90 -18.28 -3.94
CA ASP A 153 1.04 -17.80 -2.58
C ASP A 153 -0.25 -17.08 -2.12
N ALA A 154 -0.91 -17.60 -1.09
CA ALA A 154 -2.13 -17.01 -0.56
C ALA A 154 -1.89 -15.62 0.05
N TRP A 155 -0.66 -15.32 0.49
CA TRP A 155 -0.26 -14.03 1.04
C TRP A 155 0.13 -12.99 -0.02
N ASP A 156 0.18 -13.36 -1.29
CA ASP A 156 0.31 -12.43 -2.41
C ASP A 156 -1.07 -11.81 -2.70
N VAL A 157 -1.47 -10.88 -1.82
CA VAL A 157 -2.82 -10.30 -1.78
C VAL A 157 -2.92 -8.93 -2.45
N PHE A 158 -1.79 -8.30 -2.75
CA PHE A 158 -1.74 -6.99 -3.40
C PHE A 158 -1.35 -7.13 -4.86
N THR A 159 -1.84 -6.25 -5.70
CA THR A 159 -1.31 -6.01 -7.04
C THR A 159 -0.68 -4.62 -7.09
N SER A 160 0.19 -4.39 -8.06
CA SER A 160 0.89 -3.11 -8.21
C SER A 160 -0.08 -1.94 -8.32
N SER A 161 0.11 -0.92 -7.49
CA SER A 161 -0.65 0.33 -7.56
C SER A 161 0.08 1.33 -8.45
N PRO A 162 -0.57 1.92 -9.47
CA PRO A 162 0.10 2.76 -10.45
C PRO A 162 0.69 4.03 -9.83
N ALA A 163 1.77 4.52 -10.43
CA ALA A 163 2.31 5.86 -10.21
C ALA A 163 2.15 6.67 -11.50
N VAL A 164 1.66 7.91 -11.39
CA VAL A 164 1.49 8.79 -12.54
C VAL A 164 2.48 9.94 -12.45
N ALA A 165 3.42 9.98 -13.37
CA ALA A 165 4.43 11.01 -13.45
C ALA A 165 4.87 11.25 -14.90
N ARG A 166 5.27 12.48 -15.23
CA ARG A 166 5.86 12.83 -16.53
C ARG A 166 4.96 12.46 -17.73
N GLY A 167 3.63 12.53 -17.56
CA GLY A 167 2.67 12.14 -18.60
C GLY A 167 2.53 10.64 -18.82
N LYS A 168 3.12 9.81 -17.95
CA LYS A 168 3.10 8.35 -18.03
C LYS A 168 2.48 7.72 -16.79
N VAL A 169 1.92 6.53 -16.96
CA VAL A 169 1.48 5.62 -15.89
C VAL A 169 2.48 4.47 -15.80
N PHE A 170 3.10 4.31 -14.65
CA PHE A 170 4.03 3.21 -14.36
C PHE A 170 3.36 2.19 -13.44
N PHE A 171 3.49 0.89 -13.74
CA PHE A 171 2.99 -0.19 -12.90
C PHE A 171 3.71 -1.50 -13.16
N GLY A 172 3.66 -2.41 -12.21
CA GLY A 172 4.07 -3.80 -12.34
C GLY A 172 2.87 -4.70 -12.66
N SER A 173 3.13 -5.87 -13.22
CA SER A 173 2.10 -6.85 -13.57
C SER A 173 2.50 -8.26 -13.17
N GLY A 174 1.51 -9.10 -12.90
CA GLY A 174 1.69 -10.53 -12.66
C GLY A 174 2.21 -11.31 -13.87
N ASP A 175 2.29 -10.70 -15.04
CA ASP A 175 2.94 -11.28 -16.22
C ASP A 175 4.47 -11.17 -16.19
N GLY A 176 5.04 -10.56 -15.13
CA GLY A 176 6.49 -10.42 -14.96
C GLY A 176 7.08 -9.21 -15.67
N ASN A 177 6.28 -8.21 -16.01
CA ASN A 177 6.78 -7.00 -16.63
C ASN A 177 6.50 -5.74 -15.80
N VAL A 178 7.36 -4.75 -15.96
CA VAL A 178 7.11 -3.35 -15.57
C VAL A 178 6.71 -2.59 -16.83
N TYR A 179 5.67 -1.79 -16.72
CA TYR A 179 5.09 -1.04 -17.83
C TYR A 179 5.18 0.47 -17.62
N ALA A 180 5.41 1.20 -18.71
CA ALA A 180 5.11 2.62 -18.82
C ALA A 180 4.17 2.85 -19.99
N VAL A 181 3.11 3.60 -19.72
CA VAL A 181 2.00 3.83 -20.64
C VAL A 181 1.73 5.32 -20.69
N ASP A 182 1.51 5.87 -21.87
CA ASP A 182 1.05 7.26 -22.01
C ASP A 182 -0.27 7.46 -21.24
N ALA A 183 -0.29 8.42 -20.34
CA ALA A 183 -1.40 8.59 -19.41
C ALA A 183 -2.70 9.07 -20.09
N GLU A 184 -2.60 9.79 -21.20
CA GLU A 184 -3.76 10.33 -21.93
C GLU A 184 -4.38 9.29 -22.85
N THR A 185 -3.53 8.57 -23.60
CA THR A 185 -3.97 7.71 -24.71
C THR A 185 -4.00 6.23 -24.38
N GLY A 186 -3.30 5.78 -23.33
CA GLY A 186 -3.16 4.36 -23.02
C GLY A 186 -2.18 3.61 -23.92
N VAL A 187 -1.43 4.30 -24.78
CA VAL A 187 -0.44 3.69 -25.65
C VAL A 187 0.76 3.26 -24.85
N LEU A 188 1.23 2.04 -25.09
CA LEU A 188 2.44 1.49 -24.46
C LEU A 188 3.67 2.28 -24.93
N ASP A 189 4.40 2.90 -24.01
CA ASP A 189 5.69 3.54 -24.29
C ASP A 189 6.83 2.52 -24.26
N TRP A 190 6.93 1.80 -23.15
CA TRP A 190 7.91 0.75 -22.97
C TRP A 190 7.43 -0.32 -21.97
N LYS A 191 7.98 -1.52 -22.05
CA LYS A 191 7.90 -2.55 -21.01
C LYS A 191 9.29 -3.13 -20.74
N PHE A 192 9.52 -3.45 -19.46
CA PHE A 192 10.76 -4.05 -18.98
C PHE A 192 10.46 -5.42 -18.38
N PRO A 193 11.03 -6.52 -18.91
CA PRO A 193 10.79 -7.86 -18.38
C PRO A 193 11.61 -8.08 -17.11
N THR A 194 10.97 -8.61 -16.08
CA THR A 194 11.60 -9.16 -14.88
C THR A 194 11.61 -10.68 -14.96
N ARG A 195 12.09 -11.37 -13.91
CA ARG A 195 12.20 -12.84 -13.92
C ARG A 195 11.01 -13.52 -13.24
N ASP A 196 10.13 -12.74 -12.57
CA ASP A 196 8.90 -13.19 -11.90
C ASP A 196 7.88 -12.06 -11.81
N VAL A 197 6.73 -12.32 -11.18
CA VAL A 197 5.65 -11.34 -11.02
C VAL A 197 6.11 -10.04 -10.36
N VAL A 198 5.46 -8.92 -10.67
CA VAL A 198 5.77 -7.60 -10.13
C VAL A 198 4.54 -7.00 -9.49
N HIS A 199 4.36 -7.25 -8.20
CA HIS A 199 3.23 -6.73 -7.41
C HIS A 199 3.61 -5.54 -6.53
N SER A 200 4.89 -5.25 -6.36
CA SER A 200 5.38 -4.00 -5.80
C SER A 200 4.86 -2.80 -6.60
N SER A 201 4.50 -1.73 -5.91
CA SER A 201 4.06 -0.48 -6.56
C SER A 201 5.26 0.41 -6.84
N PRO A 202 5.39 0.98 -8.05
CA PRO A 202 6.56 1.79 -8.38
C PRO A 202 6.62 3.08 -7.56
N ALA A 203 7.80 3.46 -7.09
CA ALA A 203 8.13 4.81 -6.69
C ALA A 203 8.81 5.54 -7.85
N VAL A 204 8.46 6.80 -8.07
CA VAL A 204 9.05 7.62 -9.11
C VAL A 204 9.69 8.85 -8.47
N ASP A 205 10.99 9.00 -8.66
CA ASP A 205 11.73 10.18 -8.25
C ASP A 205 12.65 10.64 -9.36
N ASN A 206 12.64 11.94 -9.65
CA ASN A 206 13.32 12.52 -10.80
C ASN A 206 13.00 11.78 -12.10
N ASN A 207 13.99 11.22 -12.78
CA ASN A 207 13.82 10.41 -14.00
C ASN A 207 14.07 8.93 -13.75
N THR A 208 13.66 8.41 -12.58
CA THR A 208 13.89 7.00 -12.23
C THR A 208 12.65 6.39 -11.62
N VAL A 209 12.30 5.21 -12.12
CA VAL A 209 11.27 4.33 -11.57
C VAL A 209 11.97 3.26 -10.74
N PHE A 210 11.63 3.19 -9.45
CA PHE A 210 12.10 2.15 -8.54
C PHE A 210 10.98 1.16 -8.28
N ILE A 211 11.25 -0.14 -8.44
CA ILE A 211 10.24 -1.19 -8.29
C ILE A 211 10.88 -2.51 -7.91
N GLY A 212 10.24 -3.27 -7.03
CA GLY A 212 10.70 -4.60 -6.62
C GLY A 212 9.95 -5.71 -7.35
N GLY A 213 10.62 -6.81 -7.67
CA GLY A 213 10.02 -8.01 -8.24
C GLY A 213 10.05 -9.19 -7.25
N TRP A 214 9.20 -10.17 -7.46
CA TRP A 214 9.24 -11.43 -6.71
C TRP A 214 10.49 -12.29 -7.03
N ASP A 215 11.23 -11.92 -8.07
CA ASP A 215 12.55 -12.45 -8.42
C ASP A 215 13.68 -12.02 -7.47
N SER A 216 13.36 -11.29 -6.40
CA SER A 216 14.30 -10.75 -5.40
C SER A 216 15.17 -9.59 -5.90
N TYR A 217 14.78 -8.93 -6.98
CA TYR A 217 15.48 -7.73 -7.46
C TYR A 217 14.68 -6.47 -7.22
N LEU A 218 15.35 -5.45 -6.69
CA LEU A 218 14.93 -4.06 -6.74
C LEU A 218 15.55 -3.43 -7.97
N TYR A 219 14.73 -2.95 -8.89
CA TYR A 219 15.14 -2.33 -10.14
C TYR A 219 15.05 -0.82 -10.06
N ALA A 220 15.99 -0.13 -10.69
CA ALA A 220 15.91 1.28 -11.03
C ALA A 220 15.94 1.42 -12.55
N LEU A 221 14.84 1.89 -13.11
CA LEU A 221 14.66 2.02 -14.56
C LEU A 221 14.60 3.51 -14.93
N ASP A 222 15.13 3.86 -16.08
CA ASP A 222 14.94 5.19 -16.65
C ASP A 222 13.48 5.40 -17.01
N ALA A 223 12.85 6.45 -16.50
CA ALA A 223 11.41 6.67 -16.65
C ALA A 223 10.99 6.97 -18.10
N ASP A 224 11.88 7.50 -18.92
CA ASP A 224 11.58 7.84 -20.32
C ASP A 224 11.76 6.64 -21.24
N THR A 225 12.80 5.81 -21.01
CA THR A 225 13.22 4.74 -21.94
C THR A 225 13.00 3.32 -21.45
N GLY A 226 12.75 3.11 -20.15
CA GLY A 226 12.66 1.79 -19.53
C GLY A 226 13.99 1.06 -19.38
N GLN A 227 15.11 1.66 -19.73
CA GLN A 227 16.43 1.04 -19.58
C GLN A 227 16.80 0.89 -18.10
N GLU A 228 17.35 -0.28 -17.75
CA GLU A 228 17.87 -0.52 -16.40
C GLU A 228 19.09 0.38 -16.14
N LYS A 229 19.01 1.21 -15.09
CA LYS A 229 20.13 1.98 -14.56
C LYS A 229 20.98 1.13 -13.63
N TRP A 230 20.30 0.38 -12.78
CA TRP A 230 20.89 -0.60 -11.88
C TRP A 230 19.82 -1.56 -11.35
N SER A 231 20.28 -2.70 -10.82
CA SER A 231 19.46 -3.60 -10.01
C SER A 231 20.20 -4.03 -8.75
N PHE A 232 19.43 -4.28 -7.67
CA PHE A 232 19.94 -4.71 -6.38
C PHE A 232 19.25 -6.02 -5.99
N LYS A 233 20.03 -7.09 -5.77
CA LYS A 233 19.52 -8.40 -5.38
C LYS A 233 19.49 -8.56 -3.87
N THR A 234 18.36 -9.06 -3.33
CA THR A 234 18.21 -9.44 -1.92
C THR A 234 18.49 -10.93 -1.68
N GLY A 235 18.39 -11.36 -0.42
CA GLY A 235 18.56 -12.74 -0.01
C GLY A 235 17.28 -13.57 -0.13
N GLU A 236 17.22 -14.62 0.68
CA GLU A 236 16.09 -15.53 0.86
C GLU A 236 15.59 -15.45 2.31
N ASP A 237 14.34 -15.86 2.55
CA ASP A 237 13.86 -16.06 3.91
C ASP A 237 14.77 -17.04 4.66
N PRO A 238 15.27 -16.66 5.84
CA PRO A 238 16.27 -17.48 6.55
C PRO A 238 15.70 -18.78 7.14
N VAL A 239 14.37 -18.96 7.12
CA VAL A 239 13.68 -20.13 7.69
C VAL A 239 13.07 -21.01 6.61
N ILE A 240 12.41 -20.42 5.66
CA ILE A 240 11.63 -21.13 4.63
C ILE A 240 12.46 -21.33 3.36
N HIS A 241 13.45 -20.47 3.11
CA HIS A 241 14.40 -20.51 1.99
C HIS A 241 13.80 -20.41 0.57
N ASN A 242 12.51 -20.43 0.42
CA ASN A 242 11.80 -20.31 -0.85
C ASN A 242 10.81 -19.15 -0.88
N GLN A 243 10.75 -18.39 0.21
CA GLN A 243 9.98 -17.16 0.31
C GLN A 243 10.94 -15.98 0.14
N VAL A 244 10.90 -15.40 -1.04
CA VAL A 244 11.82 -14.37 -1.52
C VAL A 244 11.02 -13.23 -2.13
N GLY A 245 11.68 -12.16 -2.52
CA GLY A 245 11.12 -11.11 -3.34
C GLY A 245 10.47 -9.97 -2.57
N PHE A 246 10.00 -9.02 -3.37
CA PHE A 246 9.43 -7.78 -2.89
C PHE A 246 7.90 -7.76 -3.06
N GLN A 247 7.20 -7.94 -1.97
CA GLN A 247 5.78 -7.58 -1.85
C GLN A 247 5.63 -6.13 -1.38
N SER A 248 6.61 -5.63 -0.62
CA SER A 248 6.75 -4.23 -0.23
C SER A 248 7.05 -3.35 -1.45
N SER A 249 6.59 -2.11 -1.40
CA SER A 249 6.95 -1.10 -2.41
C SER A 249 8.09 -0.22 -1.91
N PRO A 250 8.95 0.31 -2.80
CA PRO A 250 10.02 1.23 -2.40
C PRO A 250 9.46 2.61 -2.01
N ALA A 251 10.13 3.26 -1.06
CA ALA A 251 9.95 4.69 -0.74
C ALA A 251 11.27 5.42 -0.98
N VAL A 252 11.21 6.60 -1.60
CA VAL A 252 12.42 7.36 -1.97
C VAL A 252 12.48 8.67 -1.22
N VAL A 253 13.54 8.89 -0.44
CA VAL A 253 13.76 10.15 0.30
C VAL A 253 15.25 10.46 0.31
N ASP A 254 15.60 11.70 0.00
CA ASP A 254 16.97 12.23 0.07
C ASP A 254 18.01 11.32 -0.61
N GLY A 255 17.70 10.84 -1.83
CA GLY A 255 18.58 9.99 -2.61
C GLY A 255 18.78 8.58 -2.03
N THR A 256 17.88 8.13 -1.17
CA THR A 256 17.86 6.77 -0.62
C THR A 256 16.54 6.08 -0.93
N VAL A 257 16.60 4.86 -1.41
CA VAL A 257 15.47 3.95 -1.59
C VAL A 257 15.37 3.07 -0.36
N TYR A 258 14.23 3.13 0.34
CA TYR A 258 13.92 2.26 1.47
C TYR A 258 12.89 1.23 1.04
N VAL A 259 13.11 -0.04 1.35
CA VAL A 259 12.20 -1.12 0.96
C VAL A 259 12.25 -2.26 1.97
N GLY A 260 11.11 -2.88 2.24
CA GLY A 260 11.01 -4.13 2.96
C GLY A 260 11.11 -5.33 2.03
N CYS A 261 11.52 -6.49 2.55
CA CYS A 261 11.61 -7.71 1.76
C CYS A 261 11.11 -8.92 2.57
N ARG A 262 10.72 -9.96 1.87
CA ARG A 262 10.30 -11.24 2.48
C ARG A 262 11.49 -12.12 2.92
N ASP A 263 12.71 -11.70 2.65
CA ASP A 263 13.93 -12.27 3.24
C ASP A 263 14.16 -11.83 4.70
N ALA A 264 13.16 -11.19 5.31
CA ALA A 264 13.20 -10.68 6.68
C ALA A 264 14.17 -9.51 6.90
N HIS A 265 14.31 -8.63 5.92
CA HIS A 265 15.13 -7.42 6.03
C HIS A 265 14.39 -6.16 5.59
N VAL A 266 14.82 -5.04 6.15
CA VAL A 266 14.58 -3.69 5.61
C VAL A 266 15.90 -3.21 4.99
N TYR A 267 15.84 -2.72 3.78
CA TYR A 267 17.01 -2.22 3.06
C TYR A 267 16.94 -0.72 2.84
N ALA A 268 18.10 -0.07 2.93
CA ALA A 268 18.34 1.27 2.39
C ALA A 268 19.40 1.17 1.30
N VAL A 269 19.03 1.61 0.10
CA VAL A 269 19.85 1.52 -1.11
C VAL A 269 20.07 2.92 -1.65
N ASP A 270 21.27 3.23 -2.09
CA ASP A 270 21.60 4.50 -2.75
C ASP A 270 20.83 4.61 -4.07
N ALA A 271 20.00 5.63 -4.21
CA ALA A 271 19.11 5.78 -5.37
C ALA A 271 19.84 5.98 -6.70
N ALA A 272 21.05 6.56 -6.68
CA ALA A 272 21.81 6.80 -7.89
C ALA A 272 22.61 5.58 -8.35
N THR A 273 23.10 4.76 -7.41
CA THR A 273 24.10 3.72 -7.70
C THR A 273 23.64 2.29 -7.44
N GLY A 274 22.51 2.08 -6.75
CA GLY A 274 22.06 0.75 -6.34
C GLY A 274 22.89 0.11 -5.23
N ARG A 275 23.84 0.83 -4.63
CA ARG A 275 24.67 0.29 -3.55
C ARG A 275 23.90 0.28 -2.24
N LYS A 276 23.95 -0.85 -1.50
CA LYS A 276 23.39 -0.93 -0.15
C LYS A 276 24.07 0.07 0.78
N ARG A 277 23.28 0.94 1.43
CA ARG A 277 23.72 1.85 2.49
C ARG A 277 23.72 1.14 3.84
N TRP A 278 22.62 0.45 4.13
CA TRP A 278 22.45 -0.40 5.30
C TRP A 278 21.33 -1.42 5.07
N ASP A 279 21.27 -2.43 5.91
CA ASP A 279 20.13 -3.33 6.09
C ASP A 279 19.86 -3.54 7.58
N TYR A 280 18.60 -3.90 7.90
CA TYR A 280 18.16 -4.21 9.25
C TYR A 280 17.38 -5.54 9.26
N PRO A 281 17.83 -6.56 10.02
CA PRO A 281 17.13 -7.85 10.12
C PRO A 281 15.92 -7.73 11.04
N THR A 282 14.77 -8.26 10.62
CA THR A 282 13.47 -8.16 11.31
C THR A 282 13.11 -9.42 12.10
N SER A 283 14.10 -10.13 12.63
CA SER A 283 13.89 -11.33 13.46
C SER A 283 13.03 -12.41 12.78
N LYS A 284 13.37 -12.75 11.53
CA LYS A 284 12.69 -13.75 10.70
C LYS A 284 11.25 -13.38 10.31
N SER A 285 10.93 -12.11 10.27
CA SER A 285 9.61 -11.60 9.91
C SER A 285 9.66 -10.83 8.60
N TRP A 286 8.74 -11.11 7.71
CA TRP A 286 8.61 -10.38 6.45
C TRP A 286 8.23 -8.93 6.67
N VAL A 287 8.68 -8.07 5.78
CA VAL A 287 8.26 -6.68 5.69
C VAL A 287 7.49 -6.49 4.40
N VAL A 288 6.16 -6.50 4.50
CA VAL A 288 5.23 -6.43 3.37
C VAL A 288 4.79 -4.99 3.11
N GLY A 289 4.54 -4.23 4.16
CA GLY A 289 4.16 -2.81 4.04
C GLY A 289 5.27 -1.95 3.44
N THR A 290 4.89 -0.93 2.68
CA THR A 290 5.81 0.09 2.17
C THR A 290 6.37 0.90 3.32
N PRO A 291 7.70 1.12 3.42
CA PRO A 291 8.29 1.96 4.45
C PRO A 291 7.75 3.39 4.37
N ALA A 292 7.30 3.94 5.50
CA ALA A 292 6.98 5.37 5.59
C ALA A 292 8.21 6.13 6.10
N VAL A 293 8.52 7.28 5.48
CA VAL A 293 9.79 7.99 5.77
C VAL A 293 9.52 9.46 6.06
N ARG A 294 9.92 9.92 7.25
CA ARG A 294 9.81 11.32 7.66
C ARG A 294 10.76 11.65 8.79
N ASP A 295 11.25 12.88 8.83
CA ASP A 295 12.07 13.43 9.92
C ASP A 295 13.28 12.54 10.29
N GLY A 296 13.95 11.96 9.28
CA GLY A 296 15.12 11.10 9.47
C GLY A 296 14.80 9.72 10.05
N MET A 297 13.56 9.29 10.00
CA MET A 297 13.11 7.97 10.46
C MET A 297 12.38 7.20 9.38
N VAL A 298 12.55 5.88 9.38
CA VAL A 298 11.89 4.91 8.52
C VAL A 298 10.97 4.04 9.40
N PHE A 299 9.69 4.00 9.07
CA PHE A 299 8.67 3.26 9.83
C PHE A 299 8.21 2.07 9.02
N VAL A 300 8.23 0.88 9.62
CA VAL A 300 7.85 -0.39 8.98
C VAL A 300 7.06 -1.29 9.92
N GLY A 301 6.15 -2.06 9.35
CA GLY A 301 5.46 -3.16 9.99
C GLY A 301 6.08 -4.52 9.63
N THR A 302 5.92 -5.51 10.49
CA THR A 302 6.41 -6.88 10.28
C THR A 302 5.28 -7.91 10.38
N SER A 303 5.51 -9.11 9.82
CA SER A 303 4.60 -10.24 9.93
C SER A 303 4.65 -10.87 11.34
N ASP A 304 5.29 -12.02 11.47
CA ASP A 304 5.21 -12.92 12.62
C ASP A 304 5.69 -12.35 13.95
N SER A 305 6.66 -11.44 13.92
CA SER A 305 7.09 -10.72 15.12
C SER A 305 6.08 -9.68 15.60
N SER A 306 5.06 -9.38 14.78
CA SER A 306 3.94 -8.46 15.12
C SER A 306 4.40 -7.07 15.57
N ARG A 307 5.47 -6.56 14.93
CA ARG A 307 6.10 -5.30 15.33
C ARG A 307 5.79 -4.17 14.35
N PHE A 308 5.63 -2.98 14.90
CA PHE A 308 5.77 -1.73 14.17
C PHE A 308 7.00 -1.00 14.70
N MET A 309 7.95 -0.71 13.82
CA MET A 309 9.27 -0.22 14.19
C MET A 309 9.58 1.12 13.55
N ALA A 310 10.39 1.93 14.23
CA ALA A 310 11.08 3.05 13.63
C ALA A 310 12.59 2.81 13.62
N LEU A 311 13.19 2.98 12.45
CA LEU A 311 14.62 2.91 12.23
C LEU A 311 15.18 4.30 11.92
N ASP A 312 16.40 4.57 12.30
CA ASP A 312 17.12 5.76 11.87
C ASP A 312 17.40 5.69 10.35
N ALA A 313 16.95 6.66 9.60
CA ALA A 313 17.03 6.63 8.14
C ALA A 313 18.48 6.60 7.61
N LYS A 314 19.43 7.21 8.34
CA LYS A 314 20.83 7.27 7.92
C LYS A 314 21.63 6.01 8.27
N THR A 315 21.31 5.39 9.41
CA THR A 315 22.15 4.33 9.99
C THR A 315 21.48 2.97 10.08
N GLY A 316 20.16 2.88 9.87
CA GLY A 316 19.38 1.65 10.06
C GLY A 316 19.19 1.24 11.53
N ARG A 317 19.67 2.02 12.51
CA ARG A 317 19.55 1.65 13.92
C ARG A 317 18.11 1.76 14.40
N LEU A 318 17.66 0.76 15.16
CA LEU A 318 16.34 0.77 15.80
C LEU A 318 16.21 1.95 16.77
N ARG A 319 15.13 2.73 16.61
CA ARG A 319 14.76 3.84 17.48
C ARG A 319 13.70 3.44 18.49
N PHE A 320 12.66 2.77 18.04
CA PHE A 320 11.67 2.14 18.91
C PHE A 320 11.02 0.93 18.25
N ASN A 321 10.32 0.15 19.06
CA ASN A 321 9.66 -1.06 18.66
C ASN A 321 8.32 -1.17 19.42
N PHE A 322 7.20 -1.08 18.68
CA PHE A 322 5.84 -1.18 19.21
C PHE A 322 5.28 -2.58 18.91
N ASP A 323 4.66 -3.22 19.90
CA ASP A 323 4.00 -4.51 19.74
C ASP A 323 2.54 -4.31 19.30
N ALA A 324 2.25 -4.59 18.04
CA ALA A 324 0.90 -4.55 17.49
C ALA A 324 0.09 -5.82 17.81
N ARG A 325 0.74 -6.88 18.33
CA ARG A 325 0.13 -8.17 18.67
C ARG A 325 -0.56 -8.89 17.52
N ALA A 326 -0.28 -8.45 16.28
CA ALA A 326 -0.80 -9.00 15.05
C ALA A 326 0.11 -8.60 13.89
N TYR A 327 0.01 -9.28 12.76
CA TYR A 327 0.76 -8.94 11.55
C TYR A 327 0.44 -7.51 11.10
N VAL A 328 1.46 -6.76 10.69
CA VAL A 328 1.36 -5.37 10.25
C VAL A 328 1.78 -5.28 8.78
N PHE A 329 0.83 -5.50 7.85
CA PHE A 329 1.04 -5.39 6.40
C PHE A 329 0.65 -4.02 5.86
N SER A 330 -0.16 -3.29 6.60
CA SER A 330 -0.51 -1.89 6.29
C SER A 330 0.76 -1.02 6.27
N SER A 331 0.89 -0.15 5.29
CA SER A 331 1.92 0.89 5.28
C SER A 331 1.47 2.08 6.14
N ALA A 332 2.36 2.66 6.91
CA ALA A 332 1.98 3.72 7.84
C ALA A 332 1.69 5.05 7.12
N ALA A 333 0.71 5.80 7.61
CA ALA A 333 0.50 7.20 7.28
C ALA A 333 1.10 8.09 8.37
N LEU A 334 2.04 8.96 8.03
CA LEU A 334 2.72 9.87 8.95
C LEU A 334 2.11 11.27 8.87
N ALA A 335 1.40 11.71 9.92
CA ALA A 335 0.75 13.00 9.95
C ALA A 335 0.70 13.59 11.38
N GLY A 336 1.00 14.88 11.56
CA GLY A 336 0.86 15.57 12.83
C GLY A 336 1.66 14.99 14.01
N GLY A 337 2.80 14.32 13.75
CA GLY A 337 3.60 13.67 14.79
C GLY A 337 3.13 12.26 15.17
N LEU A 338 2.12 11.73 14.49
CA LEU A 338 1.61 10.37 14.66
C LEU A 338 1.87 9.52 13.43
N ALA A 339 2.10 8.22 13.64
CA ALA A 339 2.07 7.18 12.63
C ALA A 339 0.78 6.37 12.80
N TYR A 340 -0.06 6.34 11.77
CA TYR A 340 -1.28 5.56 11.73
C TYR A 340 -1.03 4.29 10.95
N VAL A 341 -1.30 3.12 11.54
CA VAL A 341 -1.03 1.83 10.91
C VAL A 341 -2.09 0.80 11.27
N GLY A 342 -2.54 0.03 10.29
CA GLY A 342 -3.48 -1.06 10.47
C GLY A 342 -2.79 -2.39 10.77
N ALA A 343 -3.50 -3.31 11.41
CA ALA A 343 -3.00 -4.65 11.69
C ALA A 343 -4.08 -5.73 11.49
N HIS A 344 -3.63 -6.99 11.45
CA HIS A 344 -4.49 -8.14 11.16
C HIS A 344 -5.51 -8.47 12.26
N ASN A 345 -5.39 -7.88 13.45
CA ASN A 345 -6.41 -7.98 14.51
C ASN A 345 -7.58 -6.99 14.34
N GLY A 346 -7.68 -6.32 13.19
CA GLY A 346 -8.72 -5.32 12.92
C GLY A 346 -8.57 -4.04 13.73
N ARG A 347 -7.36 -3.75 14.22
CA ARG A 347 -7.04 -2.50 14.91
C ARG A 347 -6.23 -1.56 14.04
N LEU A 348 -6.57 -0.28 14.13
CA LEU A 348 -5.76 0.83 13.67
C LEU A 348 -5.07 1.44 14.89
N TYR A 349 -3.78 1.60 14.82
CA TYR A 349 -2.97 2.19 15.87
C TYR A 349 -2.49 3.58 15.45
N ALA A 350 -2.59 4.56 16.35
CA ALA A 350 -1.92 5.85 16.26
C ALA A 350 -0.76 5.87 17.25
N ILE A 351 0.45 5.95 16.74
CA ILE A 351 1.69 5.80 17.49
C ILE A 351 2.47 7.10 17.40
N ASP A 352 2.89 7.66 18.52
CA ASP A 352 3.75 8.85 18.55
C ASP A 352 5.08 8.56 17.88
N THR A 353 5.43 9.33 16.85
CA THR A 353 6.60 9.07 16.01
C THR A 353 7.94 9.28 16.71
N LYS A 354 7.97 10.03 17.80
CA LYS A 354 9.20 10.30 18.57
C LYS A 354 9.45 9.27 19.64
N THR A 355 8.39 8.85 20.34
CA THR A 355 8.49 8.00 21.53
C THR A 355 8.14 6.54 21.29
N GLY A 356 7.45 6.22 20.18
CA GLY A 356 6.92 4.89 19.89
C GLY A 356 5.77 4.46 20.79
N LYS A 357 5.23 5.37 21.62
CA LYS A 357 4.10 5.07 22.51
C LYS A 357 2.78 5.13 21.75
N LEU A 358 1.87 4.25 22.15
CA LEU A 358 0.49 4.29 21.67
C LEU A 358 -0.18 5.58 22.15
N ALA A 359 -0.68 6.39 21.19
CA ALA A 359 -1.50 7.55 21.49
C ALA A 359 -2.97 7.15 21.63
N TRP A 360 -3.49 6.40 20.65
CA TRP A 360 -4.84 5.85 20.66
C TRP A 360 -4.98 4.68 19.67
N THR A 361 -6.10 3.97 19.76
CA THR A 361 -6.45 2.87 18.83
C THR A 361 -7.91 2.96 18.43
N PHE A 362 -8.21 2.57 17.19
CA PHE A 362 -9.55 2.32 16.69
C PHE A 362 -9.68 0.83 16.40
N GLN A 363 -10.88 0.28 16.53
CA GLN A 363 -11.16 -1.13 16.26
C GLN A 363 -12.32 -1.24 15.27
N THR A 364 -12.15 -2.07 14.23
CA THR A 364 -13.21 -2.33 13.24
C THR A 364 -14.44 -2.94 13.89
N GLU A 365 -15.58 -2.83 13.24
CA GLU A 365 -16.82 -3.42 13.75
C GLU A 365 -16.71 -4.95 13.88
N ALA A 366 -16.11 -5.58 12.88
CA ALA A 366 -15.91 -7.03 12.87
C ALA A 366 -14.97 -7.49 14.00
N SER A 367 -13.88 -6.74 14.26
CA SER A 367 -12.96 -7.05 15.35
C SER A 367 -13.61 -6.92 16.74
N ARG A 368 -14.53 -5.96 16.93
CA ARG A 368 -15.30 -5.86 18.18
C ARG A 368 -16.24 -7.04 18.41
N LYS A 369 -16.76 -7.63 17.35
CA LYS A 369 -17.68 -8.78 17.42
C LYS A 369 -16.94 -10.10 17.57
N ASP A 370 -15.80 -10.23 16.90
CA ASP A 370 -14.94 -11.42 16.86
C ASP A 370 -15.70 -12.77 16.92
N PRO A 371 -16.56 -13.06 15.93
CA PRO A 371 -17.49 -14.18 16.01
C PRO A 371 -16.80 -15.56 16.03
N LEU A 372 -15.58 -15.62 15.54
CA LEU A 372 -14.77 -16.85 15.48
C LEU A 372 -13.70 -16.94 16.59
N LYS A 373 -13.70 -15.98 17.53
CA LYS A 373 -12.72 -15.89 18.62
C LYS A 373 -11.27 -15.94 18.14
N VAL A 374 -11.00 -15.20 17.07
CA VAL A 374 -9.68 -15.06 16.45
C VAL A 374 -8.74 -14.25 17.32
N LEU A 375 -9.30 -13.45 18.23
CA LEU A 375 -8.54 -12.58 19.13
C LEU A 375 -8.44 -13.19 20.53
N ASP A 376 -7.31 -12.91 21.21
CA ASP A 376 -7.15 -13.20 22.63
C ASP A 376 -7.80 -12.10 23.52
N ALA A 377 -7.80 -12.30 24.82
CA ALA A 377 -8.42 -11.38 25.78
C ALA A 377 -7.85 -9.95 25.73
N ASP A 378 -6.62 -9.79 25.28
CA ASP A 378 -5.95 -8.49 25.15
C ASP A 378 -6.06 -7.91 23.72
N GLY A 379 -6.76 -8.62 22.83
CA GLY A 379 -7.00 -8.21 21.45
C GLY A 379 -5.82 -8.43 20.50
N GLY A 380 -4.87 -9.29 20.86
CA GLY A 380 -3.89 -9.87 19.97
C GLY A 380 -4.46 -11.05 19.17
N LEU A 381 -3.70 -11.58 18.21
CA LEU A 381 -4.10 -12.80 17.52
C LEU A 381 -4.00 -14.00 18.46
N ASN A 382 -5.13 -14.70 18.62
CA ASN A 382 -5.17 -15.97 19.34
C ASN A 382 -4.58 -17.08 18.46
N ARG A 383 -3.31 -17.40 18.68
CA ARG A 383 -2.59 -18.41 17.90
C ARG A 383 -3.25 -19.79 17.90
N GLN A 384 -4.05 -20.11 18.92
CA GLN A 384 -4.80 -21.38 18.98
C GLN A 384 -6.01 -21.40 18.03
N ALA A 385 -6.49 -20.23 17.60
CA ALA A 385 -7.57 -20.14 16.63
C ALA A 385 -7.07 -20.38 15.20
N PHE A 386 -5.75 -20.23 14.95
CA PHE A 386 -5.14 -20.46 13.65
C PHE A 386 -4.62 -21.90 13.59
N THR A 387 -4.78 -22.52 12.42
CA THR A 387 -4.20 -23.82 12.14
C THR A 387 -2.68 -23.76 12.28
N PRO A 388 -2.03 -24.84 12.71
CA PRO A 388 -0.58 -24.88 12.72
C PRO A 388 -0.02 -24.52 11.35
N VAL A 389 1.07 -23.75 11.33
CA VAL A 389 1.78 -23.30 10.12
C VAL A 389 2.19 -24.44 9.16
N PHE A 390 1.93 -25.67 9.53
CA PHE A 390 2.24 -26.91 8.80
C PHE A 390 1.00 -27.77 8.53
N GLY A 391 -0.20 -27.17 8.44
CA GLY A 391 -1.40 -27.79 7.94
C GLY A 391 -1.35 -28.01 6.40
N ASP A 392 -2.44 -28.36 5.79
CA ASP A 392 -2.53 -28.45 4.33
C ASP A 392 -2.83 -27.08 3.68
N PHE A 393 -2.85 -27.03 2.35
CA PHE A 393 -3.08 -25.81 1.60
C PHE A 393 -4.43 -25.14 1.91
N GLU A 394 -5.45 -25.92 2.27
CA GLU A 394 -6.78 -25.42 2.61
C GLU A 394 -6.75 -24.59 3.89
N ASP A 395 -5.88 -24.92 4.84
CA ASP A 395 -5.70 -24.20 6.10
C ASP A 395 -5.32 -22.75 5.90
N MET A 396 -4.51 -22.42 4.86
CA MET A 396 -4.13 -21.06 4.56
C MET A 396 -5.33 -20.20 4.14
N TYR A 397 -6.29 -20.76 3.39
CA TYR A 397 -7.51 -20.06 3.03
C TYR A 397 -8.44 -19.89 4.24
N ILE A 398 -8.49 -20.88 5.13
CA ILE A 398 -9.22 -20.79 6.38
C ILE A 398 -8.65 -19.66 7.25
N ASP A 399 -7.34 -19.55 7.36
CA ASP A 399 -6.70 -18.47 8.10
C ASP A 399 -6.98 -17.10 7.49
N PHE A 400 -6.98 -16.98 6.16
CA PHE A 400 -7.35 -15.74 5.50
C PHE A 400 -8.82 -15.37 5.77
N TYR A 401 -9.73 -16.37 5.77
CA TYR A 401 -11.12 -16.16 6.17
C TYR A 401 -11.28 -15.68 7.62
N ARG A 402 -10.44 -16.16 8.54
CA ARG A 402 -10.38 -15.66 9.93
C ARG A 402 -10.00 -14.20 10.00
N PHE A 403 -9.02 -13.74 9.20
CA PHE A 403 -8.68 -12.32 9.11
C PHE A 403 -9.83 -11.48 8.54
N ILE A 404 -10.58 -11.99 7.58
CA ILE A 404 -11.81 -11.33 7.09
C ILE A 404 -12.82 -11.20 8.25
N SER A 405 -13.01 -12.24 9.06
CA SER A 405 -14.00 -12.29 10.14
C SER A 405 -13.75 -11.27 11.25
N VAL A 406 -12.51 -10.83 11.44
CA VAL A 406 -12.13 -9.76 12.39
C VAL A 406 -11.88 -8.43 11.71
N GLY A 407 -12.15 -8.33 10.41
CA GLY A 407 -11.94 -7.09 9.67
C GLY A 407 -10.52 -6.60 9.75
N ALA A 408 -9.55 -7.47 9.48
CA ALA A 408 -8.13 -7.11 9.45
C ALA A 408 -7.89 -5.89 8.55
N ILE A 409 -6.98 -5.01 8.96
CA ILE A 409 -6.68 -3.78 8.23
C ILE A 409 -5.35 -3.97 7.50
N LEU A 410 -5.46 -4.30 6.19
CA LEU A 410 -4.32 -4.40 5.27
C LEU A 410 -4.14 -3.11 4.46
N SER A 411 -5.22 -2.37 4.24
CA SER A 411 -5.22 -1.06 3.60
C SER A 411 -4.26 -0.11 4.33
N SER A 412 -3.53 0.71 3.58
CA SER A 412 -2.74 1.78 4.18
C SER A 412 -3.62 3.00 4.43
N PRO A 413 -3.60 3.57 5.65
CA PRO A 413 -4.39 4.74 5.97
C PRO A 413 -4.02 5.95 5.11
N VAL A 414 -5.00 6.80 4.82
CA VAL A 414 -4.80 8.06 4.11
C VAL A 414 -5.34 9.20 4.98
N VAL A 415 -4.56 10.27 5.10
CA VAL A 415 -4.93 11.44 5.89
C VAL A 415 -5.18 12.62 4.98
N ASP A 416 -6.37 13.21 5.07
CA ASP A 416 -6.71 14.46 4.39
C ASP A 416 -7.57 15.35 5.27
N ARG A 417 -7.19 16.64 5.39
CA ARG A 417 -7.94 17.68 6.12
C ARG A 417 -8.41 17.26 7.52
N GLY A 418 -7.54 16.64 8.31
CA GLY A 418 -7.84 16.22 9.68
C GLY A 418 -8.62 14.91 9.81
N VAL A 419 -9.02 14.29 8.71
CA VAL A 419 -9.74 13.02 8.69
C VAL A 419 -8.81 11.91 8.19
N LEU A 420 -8.89 10.76 8.82
CA LEU A 420 -8.17 9.55 8.44
C LEU A 420 -9.15 8.55 7.80
N TYR A 421 -8.77 8.02 6.65
CA TYR A 421 -9.55 7.05 5.88
C TYR A 421 -8.80 5.72 5.82
N VAL A 422 -9.50 4.62 6.11
CA VAL A 422 -8.89 3.28 6.07
C VAL A 422 -9.91 2.21 5.67
N GLY A 423 -9.53 1.37 4.72
CA GLY A 423 -10.27 0.20 4.31
C GLY A 423 -9.98 -1.01 5.19
N SER A 424 -10.89 -1.96 5.24
CA SER A 424 -10.77 -3.17 6.04
C SER A 424 -11.31 -4.41 5.31
N LEU A 425 -10.84 -5.57 5.71
CA LEU A 425 -11.33 -6.84 5.15
C LEU A 425 -12.79 -7.13 5.49
N ASP A 426 -13.39 -6.43 6.46
CA ASP A 426 -14.84 -6.51 6.68
C ASP A 426 -15.65 -5.76 5.58
N GLY A 427 -14.98 -5.21 4.59
CA GLY A 427 -15.60 -4.48 3.47
C GLY A 427 -16.02 -3.06 3.79
N ASN A 428 -15.57 -2.51 4.92
CA ASN A 428 -15.86 -1.12 5.28
C ASN A 428 -14.67 -0.20 4.93
N LEU A 429 -15.01 0.99 4.44
CA LEU A 429 -14.13 2.16 4.46
C LEU A 429 -14.56 3.02 5.64
N TYR A 430 -13.68 3.21 6.60
CA TYR A 430 -13.91 4.03 7.80
C TYR A 430 -13.32 5.42 7.61
N ALA A 431 -14.07 6.46 7.99
CA ALA A 431 -13.59 7.84 8.13
C ALA A 431 -13.56 8.22 9.61
N LEU A 432 -12.38 8.60 10.11
CA LEU A 432 -12.12 8.93 11.52
C LEU A 432 -11.65 10.39 11.64
N GLN A 433 -12.20 11.13 12.58
CA GLN A 433 -11.84 12.54 12.86
C GLN A 433 -11.48 12.77 14.32
#